data_3de4a9a0c4b8393af801365057b6f719
#
_entry.id   3de4a9a0c4b8393af801365057b6f719
#
_cell.length_a   1.000
_cell.length_b   1.000
_cell.length_c   1.000
_cell.angle_alpha   90.00
_cell.angle_beta   90.00
_cell.angle_gamma   90.00
#
_symmetry.space_group_name_H-M   'P 1'
#
loop_
_entity.id
_entity.type
_entity.pdbx_description
1 polymer ?
#
loop_
_entity_poly.entity_id
_entity_poly.type
_entity_poly.pdbx_seq_one_letter_code
_entity_poly.pdbx_strand_id
1 'polypeptide(L)'
;MSESIELFSTTECPKCAKLSEYLSDLGIEYVKRVIDVDPEAETDALMLNIFSAPALRKGDTVLKTKDLFAKDKLLEDNVRTLVQS
;
A
#
# COMPACT_ATOMS: atom_id res chain seq x y z
N MET A 1 -3.53 -3.63 20.56
CA MET A 1 -3.85 -4.40 19.36
C MET A 1 -3.05 -3.88 18.18
N SER A 2 -2.52 -4.77 17.39
CA SER A 2 -1.82 -4.36 16.20
C SER A 2 -2.81 -3.97 15.12
N GLU A 3 -2.52 -2.91 14.39
CA GLU A 3 -3.36 -2.45 13.32
C GLU A 3 -3.03 -3.22 12.04
N SER A 4 -4.07 -3.52 11.25
CA SER A 4 -3.89 -4.22 9.98
C SER A 4 -3.24 -3.31 8.96
N ILE A 5 -2.37 -3.90 8.14
CA ILE A 5 -1.76 -3.20 7.03
C ILE A 5 -2.59 -3.49 5.78
N GLU A 6 -2.97 -2.43 5.06
CA GLU A 6 -3.73 -2.55 3.83
C GLU A 6 -2.88 -2.06 2.66
N LEU A 7 -2.82 -2.87 1.61
CA LEU A 7 -2.14 -2.50 0.37
C LEU A 7 -3.20 -2.21 -0.69
N PHE A 8 -3.33 -0.93 -1.05
CA PHE A 8 -4.23 -0.53 -2.12
C PHE A 8 -3.50 -0.68 -3.46
N SER A 9 -4.06 -1.47 -4.34
CA SER A 9 -3.46 -1.80 -5.63
C SER A 9 -4.47 -1.75 -6.76
N THR A 10 -4.00 -1.94 -7.99
CA THR A 10 -4.85 -2.11 -9.17
C THR A 10 -4.43 -3.41 -9.87
N THR A 11 -5.25 -3.87 -10.83
CA THR A 11 -5.02 -5.17 -11.48
C THR A 11 -3.72 -5.24 -12.26
N GLU A 12 -3.33 -4.15 -12.95
CA GLU A 12 -2.09 -4.11 -13.70
C GLU A 12 -1.17 -3.06 -13.10
N CYS A 13 -0.35 -3.47 -12.14
CA CYS A 13 0.48 -2.53 -11.39
C CYS A 13 1.83 -3.16 -11.03
N PRO A 14 2.87 -2.95 -11.87
CA PRO A 14 4.20 -3.47 -11.57
C PRO A 14 4.76 -2.96 -10.24
N LYS A 15 4.49 -1.70 -9.90
CA LYS A 15 4.94 -1.15 -8.62
C LYS A 15 4.23 -1.82 -7.44
N CYS A 16 2.95 -2.14 -7.60
CA CYS A 16 2.21 -2.86 -6.56
C CYS A 16 2.81 -4.24 -6.33
N ALA A 17 3.21 -4.92 -7.40
CA ALA A 17 3.84 -6.22 -7.31
C ALA A 17 5.18 -6.14 -6.57
N LYS A 18 5.99 -5.13 -6.84
CA LYS A 18 7.25 -4.91 -6.14
C LYS A 18 7.03 -4.70 -4.65
N LEU A 19 6.04 -3.87 -4.29
CA LEU A 19 5.74 -3.60 -2.91
C LEU A 19 5.21 -4.84 -2.20
N SER A 20 4.33 -5.58 -2.85
CA SER A 20 3.79 -6.82 -2.32
C SER A 20 4.90 -7.83 -2.03
N GLU A 21 5.84 -7.98 -2.96
CA GLU A 21 6.98 -8.87 -2.79
C GLU A 21 7.85 -8.44 -1.61
N TYR A 22 8.11 -7.14 -1.48
CA TYR A 22 8.90 -6.62 -0.38
C TYR A 22 8.24 -6.88 0.97
N LEU A 23 6.93 -6.67 1.07
CA LEU A 23 6.20 -6.95 2.31
C LEU A 23 6.26 -8.42 2.67
N SER A 24 6.15 -9.30 1.68
CA SER A 24 6.27 -10.74 1.90
C SER A 24 7.67 -11.12 2.37
N ASP A 25 8.70 -10.50 1.80
CA ASP A 25 10.09 -10.74 2.21
C ASP A 25 10.33 -10.32 3.65
N LEU A 26 9.64 -9.29 4.12
CA LEU A 26 9.72 -8.84 5.51
C LEU A 26 8.89 -9.70 6.46
N GLY A 27 8.11 -10.63 5.94
CA GLY A 27 7.20 -11.43 6.75
C GLY A 27 6.01 -10.66 7.28
N ILE A 28 5.62 -9.60 6.60
CA ILE A 28 4.51 -8.74 7.00
C ILE A 28 3.21 -9.25 6.39
N GLU A 29 2.20 -9.46 7.22
CA GLU A 29 0.86 -9.78 6.76
C GLU A 29 0.13 -8.51 6.39
N TYR A 30 -0.59 -8.53 5.27
CA TYR A 30 -1.34 -7.39 4.81
C TYR A 30 -2.59 -7.82 4.07
N VAL A 31 -3.56 -6.92 4.00
CA VAL A 31 -4.80 -7.13 3.24
C VAL A 31 -4.64 -6.40 1.91
N LYS A 32 -4.83 -7.13 0.81
CA LYS A 32 -4.76 -6.53 -0.52
C LYS A 32 -6.13 -5.95 -0.89
N ARG A 33 -6.15 -4.66 -1.21
CA ARG A 33 -7.37 -3.95 -1.61
C ARG A 33 -7.20 -3.52 -3.06
N VAL A 34 -7.97 -4.13 -3.96
CA VAL A 34 -7.83 -3.88 -5.41
C VAL A 34 -8.88 -2.85 -5.83
N ILE A 35 -8.43 -1.63 -6.03
CA ILE A 35 -9.30 -0.45 -6.21
C ILE A 35 -10.18 -0.56 -7.46
N ASP A 36 -9.64 -1.09 -8.54
CA ASP A 36 -10.34 -1.11 -9.83
C ASP A 36 -11.32 -2.29 -9.99
N VAL A 37 -11.37 -3.20 -9.02
CA VAL A 37 -12.32 -4.33 -9.08
C VAL A 37 -13.18 -4.46 -7.83
N ASP A 38 -12.83 -3.78 -6.74
CA ASP A 38 -13.56 -3.86 -5.47
C ASP A 38 -14.15 -2.50 -5.13
N PRO A 39 -15.49 -2.35 -5.22
CA PRO A 39 -16.14 -1.06 -4.93
C PRO A 39 -15.88 -0.53 -3.52
N GLU A 40 -15.74 -1.41 -2.53
CA GLU A 40 -15.43 -0.97 -1.17
C GLU A 40 -14.02 -0.41 -1.09
N ALA A 41 -13.07 -1.04 -1.78
CA ALA A 41 -11.70 -0.56 -1.83
C ALA A 41 -11.64 0.80 -2.52
N GLU A 42 -12.39 0.96 -3.61
CA GLU A 42 -12.47 2.24 -4.31
C GLU A 42 -13.01 3.34 -3.40
N THR A 43 -14.10 3.05 -2.69
CA THR A 43 -14.70 4.03 -1.77
C THR A 43 -13.72 4.42 -0.67
N ASP A 44 -13.07 3.44 -0.05
CA ASP A 44 -12.11 3.71 1.01
C ASP A 44 -10.92 4.51 0.51
N ALA A 45 -10.44 4.19 -0.69
CA ALA A 45 -9.34 4.92 -1.30
C ALA A 45 -9.70 6.38 -1.55
N LEU A 46 -10.90 6.65 -2.06
CA LEU A 46 -11.36 8.01 -2.28
C LEU A 46 -11.46 8.78 -0.96
N MET A 47 -11.95 8.16 0.09
CA MET A 47 -12.06 8.80 1.40
C MET A 47 -10.68 9.11 1.99
N LEU A 48 -9.68 8.35 1.64
CA LEU A 48 -8.31 8.54 2.10
C LEU A 48 -7.48 9.41 1.15
N ASN A 49 -8.12 9.93 0.09
CA ASN A 49 -7.44 10.72 -0.95
C ASN A 49 -6.36 9.93 -1.68
N ILE A 50 -6.60 8.64 -1.86
CA ILE A 50 -5.70 7.76 -2.62
C ILE A 50 -6.21 7.74 -4.06
N PHE A 51 -5.46 8.37 -4.98
CA PHE A 51 -5.85 8.48 -6.39
C PHE A 51 -4.95 7.68 -7.33
N SER A 52 -3.97 6.99 -6.79
CA SER A 52 -3.07 6.16 -7.57
C SER A 52 -2.61 4.98 -6.72
N ALA A 53 -2.11 3.95 -7.39
CA ALA A 53 -1.58 2.76 -6.72
C ALA A 53 -0.08 2.64 -7.00
N PRO A 54 0.69 2.03 -6.09
CA PRO A 54 0.25 1.46 -4.82
C PRO A 54 0.11 2.51 -3.71
N ALA A 55 -0.60 2.13 -2.66
CA ALA A 55 -0.65 2.90 -1.42
C ALA A 55 -0.71 1.93 -0.24
N LEU A 56 -0.11 2.30 0.87
CA LEU A 56 -0.13 1.50 2.10
C LEU A 56 -0.82 2.28 3.19
N ARG A 57 -1.60 1.57 3.99
CA ARG A 57 -2.25 2.15 5.14
C ARG A 57 -2.00 1.28 6.38
N LYS A 58 -1.71 1.95 7.49
CA LYS A 58 -1.67 1.30 8.80
C LYS A 58 -2.35 2.25 9.78
N GLY A 59 -3.52 1.87 10.28
CA GLY A 59 -4.31 2.76 11.12
C GLY A 59 -4.68 4.05 10.40
N ASP A 60 -4.27 5.17 10.95
CA ASP A 60 -4.53 6.48 10.37
C ASP A 60 -3.40 6.98 9.46
N THR A 61 -2.34 6.20 9.34
CA THR A 61 -1.18 6.59 8.52
C THR A 61 -1.30 5.99 7.13
N VAL A 62 -1.19 6.84 6.11
CA VAL A 62 -1.27 6.44 4.71
C VAL A 62 -0.01 6.88 4.00
N LEU A 63 0.64 5.94 3.31
CA LEU A 63 1.75 6.24 2.40
C LEU A 63 1.21 6.10 0.98
N LYS A 64 1.23 7.20 0.23
CA LYS A 64 0.75 7.21 -1.15
C LYS A 64 1.89 6.84 -2.09
N THR A 65 1.59 6.72 -3.39
CA THR A 65 2.59 6.30 -4.37
C THR A 65 3.87 7.12 -4.28
N LYS A 66 3.76 8.43 -4.13
CA LYS A 66 4.93 9.32 -4.03
C LYS A 66 5.78 9.06 -2.79
N ASP A 67 5.17 8.50 -1.74
CA ASP A 67 5.87 8.18 -0.50
C ASP A 67 6.49 6.78 -0.55
N LEU A 68 6.07 5.97 -1.51
CA LEU A 68 6.49 4.58 -1.64
C LEU A 68 7.52 4.40 -2.75
N PHE A 69 7.47 5.23 -3.78
CA PHE A 69 8.36 5.10 -4.94
C PHE A 69 8.92 6.45 -5.35
N ALA A 70 10.22 6.45 -5.65
CA ALA A 70 10.89 7.55 -6.34
C ALA A 70 11.19 7.02 -7.74
N LYS A 71 10.39 7.44 -8.73
CA LYS A 71 10.37 6.86 -10.07
C LYS A 71 10.02 5.37 -9.97
N ASP A 72 10.94 4.48 -10.31
CA ASP A 72 10.71 3.04 -10.24
C ASP A 72 11.36 2.39 -9.02
N LYS A 73 11.96 3.20 -8.14
CA LYS A 73 12.67 2.70 -6.98
C LYS A 73 11.78 2.71 -5.75
N LEU A 74 11.64 1.56 -5.10
CA LEU A 74 10.89 1.43 -3.86
C LEU A 74 11.63 2.13 -2.71
N LEU A 75 10.92 2.99 -2.00
CA LEU A 75 11.45 3.70 -0.84
C LEU A 75 11.28 2.81 0.39
N GLU A 76 12.19 1.84 0.53
CA GLU A 76 12.10 0.80 1.55
C GLU A 76 12.07 1.34 2.96
N ASP A 77 12.81 2.41 3.24
CA ASP A 77 12.85 2.99 4.58
C ASP A 77 11.47 3.48 5.01
N ASN A 78 10.72 4.09 4.09
CA ASN A 78 9.37 4.57 4.39
C ASN A 78 8.43 3.41 4.68
N VAL A 79 8.56 2.33 3.93
CA VAL A 79 7.74 1.12 4.15
C VAL A 79 8.06 0.52 5.52
N ARG A 80 9.34 0.33 5.83
CA ARG A 80 9.74 -0.25 7.12
C ARG A 80 9.28 0.61 8.29
N THR A 81 9.38 1.92 8.17
CA THR A 81 8.93 2.83 9.22
C THR A 81 7.44 2.64 9.50
N LEU A 82 6.64 2.51 8.46
CA LEU A 82 5.20 2.31 8.62
C LEU A 82 4.89 0.95 9.26
N VAL A 83 5.45 -0.13 8.73
CA VAL A 83 5.07 -1.48 9.17
C VAL A 83 5.64 -1.84 10.53
N GLN A 84 6.69 -1.16 10.97
CA GLN A 84 7.33 -1.41 12.25
C GLN A 84 6.90 -0.41 13.34
N SER A 85 6.04 0.50 13.00
CA SER A 85 5.59 1.53 13.96
C SER A 85 4.57 0.99 14.97
#